data_302d2672f7e311c475351af36ef6a7ed
#
_entry.id   302d2672f7e311c475351af36ef6a7ed
#
_cell.length_a   1.000
_cell.length_b   1.000
_cell.length_c   1.000
_cell.angle_alpha   90.00
_cell.angle_beta   90.00
_cell.angle_gamma   90.00
#
_symmetry.space_group_name_H-M   'P 1'
#
loop_
_entity.id
_entity.type
_entity.pdbx_description
1 polymer ?
#
loop_
_entity_poly.entity_id
_entity_poly.type
_entity_poly.pdbx_seq_one_letter_code
_entity_poly.pdbx_strand_id
1 'polypeptide(L)'
;SDLNFRRIFPDRSASRIEIGLIKLQPGADLKQVQETIRAGIPGDVRLLTRDEFVQHEVDYWSNSTPIGYVFGLGVAMGLAVGMIVVYQILFSDVQDHLREYATLKAMGYTNFFLSRVVLKEAVMLAGVGVIPGILLSFLVYTQSSEATNLPVEMTTERAVLVLLLTIAMCAISAMLALRKLRSADPAEVF
;
A
#
# COMPACT_ATOMS: atom_id res chain seq x y z
N SER A 1 -19.22 29.95 -11.21
CA SER A 1 -19.57 31.35 -10.87
C SER A 1 -20.33 31.35 -9.54
N ASP A 2 -20.23 32.41 -8.76
CA ASP A 2 -20.89 32.61 -7.47
C ASP A 2 -22.40 32.39 -7.53
N LEU A 3 -23.01 32.67 -8.68
CA LEU A 3 -24.43 32.45 -8.90
C LEU A 3 -24.81 30.96 -8.90
N ASN A 4 -23.98 30.10 -9.47
CA ASN A 4 -24.21 28.65 -9.48
C ASN A 4 -23.98 28.07 -8.09
N PHE A 5 -22.97 28.54 -7.36
CA PHE A 5 -22.71 28.12 -5.99
C PHE A 5 -23.90 28.42 -5.06
N ARG A 6 -24.46 29.65 -5.13
CA ARG A 6 -25.67 30.05 -4.36
C ARG A 6 -26.91 29.24 -4.71
N ARG A 7 -27.01 28.79 -5.96
CA ARG A 7 -28.14 27.99 -6.43
C ARG A 7 -28.10 26.55 -5.90
N ILE A 8 -26.89 26.03 -5.72
CA ILE A 8 -26.67 24.67 -5.19
C ILE A 8 -26.67 24.67 -3.64
N PHE A 9 -26.15 25.74 -3.03
CA PHE A 9 -26.04 25.89 -1.59
C PHE A 9 -26.72 27.17 -1.09
N PRO A 10 -28.06 27.21 -1.06
CA PRO A 10 -28.83 28.43 -0.71
C PRO A 10 -28.57 28.92 0.73
N ASP A 11 -28.23 27.99 1.63
CA ASP A 11 -28.00 28.28 3.06
C ASP A 11 -26.58 28.81 3.35
N ARG A 12 -25.68 28.83 2.35
CA ARG A 12 -24.33 29.35 2.51
C ARG A 12 -24.23 30.81 2.10
N SER A 13 -23.80 31.65 3.05
CA SER A 13 -23.53 33.07 2.79
C SER A 13 -22.32 33.22 1.85
N ALA A 14 -22.43 34.07 0.84
CA ALA A 14 -21.33 34.41 -0.06
C ALA A 14 -20.17 35.15 0.62
N SER A 15 -20.41 35.70 1.83
CA SER A 15 -19.36 36.35 2.63
C SER A 15 -18.55 35.38 3.50
N ARG A 16 -18.93 34.11 3.53
CA ARG A 16 -18.18 33.10 4.30
C ARG A 16 -17.08 32.51 3.42
N ILE A 17 -15.84 32.78 3.77
CA ILE A 17 -14.67 32.20 3.13
C ILE A 17 -14.28 30.95 3.91
N GLU A 18 -14.25 29.81 3.26
CA GLU A 18 -13.85 28.54 3.89
C GLU A 18 -12.34 28.31 3.77
N ILE A 19 -11.74 28.69 2.64
CA ILE A 19 -10.29 28.54 2.39
C ILE A 19 -9.78 29.83 1.76
N GLY A 20 -8.77 30.43 2.36
CA GLY A 20 -8.03 31.56 1.81
C GLY A 20 -6.63 31.13 1.40
N LEU A 21 -6.17 31.55 0.21
CA LEU A 21 -4.84 31.26 -0.27
C LEU A 21 -3.97 32.52 -0.17
N ILE A 22 -2.82 32.41 0.48
CA ILE A 22 -1.82 33.47 0.58
C ILE A 22 -0.61 33.07 -0.25
N LYS A 23 -0.33 33.84 -1.29
CA LYS A 23 0.86 33.64 -2.10
C LYS A 23 2.01 34.51 -1.55
N LEU A 24 3.09 33.86 -1.16
CA LEU A 24 4.30 34.54 -0.68
C LEU A 24 5.13 35.09 -1.84
N GLN A 25 5.88 36.17 -1.57
CA GLN A 25 6.87 36.66 -2.51
C GLN A 25 8.09 35.70 -2.57
N PRO A 26 8.76 35.61 -3.72
CA PRO A 26 9.96 34.81 -3.84
C PRO A 26 11.02 35.22 -2.81
N GLY A 27 11.54 34.26 -2.05
CA GLY A 27 12.57 34.50 -1.03
C GLY A 27 12.06 34.85 0.38
N ALA A 28 10.73 34.90 0.58
CA ALA A 28 10.16 35.11 1.92
C ALA A 28 10.38 33.87 2.81
N ASP A 29 10.78 34.07 4.06
CA ASP A 29 10.88 33.00 5.05
C ASP A 29 9.46 32.58 5.48
N LEU A 30 9.09 31.35 5.13
CA LEU A 30 7.77 30.79 5.38
C LEU A 30 7.43 30.74 6.87
N LYS A 31 8.39 30.40 7.74
CA LYS A 31 8.19 30.31 9.19
C LYS A 31 7.93 31.67 9.82
N GLN A 32 8.74 32.67 9.45
CA GLN A 32 8.59 34.02 9.97
C GLN A 32 7.27 34.67 9.54
N VAL A 33 6.86 34.45 8.28
CA VAL A 33 5.57 34.94 7.77
C VAL A 33 4.43 34.22 8.46
N GLN A 34 4.53 32.91 8.67
CA GLN A 34 3.49 32.12 9.35
C GLN A 34 3.29 32.61 10.80
N GLU A 35 4.36 32.87 11.54
CA GLU A 35 4.26 33.42 12.92
C GLU A 35 3.64 34.81 12.95
N THR A 36 4.05 35.70 12.04
CA THR A 36 3.54 37.06 11.93
C THR A 36 2.03 37.07 11.64
N ILE A 37 1.60 36.24 10.68
CA ILE A 37 0.19 36.15 10.32
C ILE A 37 -0.63 35.50 11.45
N ARG A 38 -0.08 34.44 12.08
CA ARG A 38 -0.76 33.74 13.19
C ARG A 38 -1.06 34.66 14.37
N ALA A 39 -0.21 35.66 14.62
CA ALA A 39 -0.43 36.65 15.68
C ALA A 39 -1.62 37.60 15.40
N GLY A 40 -2.05 37.76 14.14
CA GLY A 40 -3.12 38.65 13.72
C GLY A 40 -4.42 37.96 13.31
N ILE A 41 -4.46 36.62 13.26
CA ILE A 41 -5.63 35.86 12.84
C ILE A 41 -6.50 35.47 14.04
N PRO A 42 -7.86 35.54 13.94
CA PRO A 42 -8.76 35.00 14.94
C PRO A 42 -8.51 33.52 15.25
N GLY A 43 -8.76 33.09 16.50
CA GLY A 43 -8.43 31.74 16.96
C GLY A 43 -9.26 30.60 16.32
N ASP A 44 -10.26 30.93 15.52
CA ASP A 44 -11.11 30.01 14.76
C ASP A 44 -10.58 29.69 13.36
N VAL A 45 -9.48 30.38 12.95
CA VAL A 45 -8.84 30.17 11.64
C VAL A 45 -7.54 29.41 11.82
N ARG A 46 -7.32 28.38 11.02
CA ARG A 46 -6.07 27.65 10.96
C ARG A 46 -5.19 28.17 9.82
N LEU A 47 -3.97 28.51 10.12
CA LEU A 47 -2.96 28.86 9.14
C LEU A 47 -2.07 27.63 8.89
N LEU A 48 -2.16 27.08 7.72
CA LEU A 48 -1.43 25.88 7.32
C LEU A 48 -0.54 26.20 6.12
N THR A 49 0.62 25.60 6.08
CA THR A 49 1.41 25.54 4.85
C THR A 49 0.73 24.59 3.85
N ARG A 50 1.15 24.60 2.59
CA ARG A 50 0.63 23.68 1.59
C ARG A 50 0.76 22.22 2.02
N ASP A 51 1.94 21.87 2.55
CA ASP A 51 2.24 20.48 2.94
C ASP A 51 1.45 20.07 4.19
N GLU A 52 1.32 20.96 5.17
CA GLU A 52 0.46 20.75 6.34
C GLU A 52 -1.02 20.61 5.95
N PHE A 53 -1.48 21.40 4.99
CA PHE A 53 -2.85 21.30 4.50
C PHE A 53 -3.10 19.97 3.78
N VAL A 54 -2.18 19.55 2.89
CA VAL A 54 -2.26 18.25 2.22
C VAL A 54 -2.29 17.11 3.25
N GLN A 55 -1.40 17.17 4.25
CA GLN A 55 -1.37 16.15 5.31
C GLN A 55 -2.69 16.13 6.12
N HIS A 56 -3.21 17.30 6.46
CA HIS A 56 -4.50 17.42 7.17
C HIS A 56 -5.66 16.80 6.36
N GLU A 57 -5.70 17.04 5.05
CA GLU A 57 -6.70 16.44 4.17
C GLU A 57 -6.54 14.92 4.07
N VAL A 58 -5.32 14.43 3.90
CA VAL A 58 -5.02 12.99 3.88
C VAL A 58 -5.47 12.32 5.18
N ASP A 59 -5.16 12.92 6.33
CA ASP A 59 -5.54 12.39 7.64
C ASP A 59 -7.07 12.41 7.83
N TYR A 60 -7.73 13.46 7.37
CA TYR A 60 -9.18 13.55 7.41
C TYR A 60 -9.84 12.45 6.56
N TRP A 61 -9.43 12.29 5.30
CA TRP A 61 -10.01 11.29 4.42
C TRP A 61 -9.68 9.85 4.84
N SER A 62 -8.51 9.62 5.44
CA SER A 62 -8.09 8.29 5.90
C SER A 62 -8.80 7.86 7.20
N ASN A 63 -8.92 8.79 8.16
CA ASN A 63 -9.32 8.43 9.52
C ASN A 63 -10.75 8.85 9.88
N SER A 64 -11.26 9.92 9.25
CA SER A 64 -12.57 10.50 9.60
C SER A 64 -13.69 10.10 8.63
N THR A 65 -13.36 9.43 7.53
CA THR A 65 -14.34 9.02 6.53
C THR A 65 -14.35 7.50 6.34
N PRO A 66 -15.50 6.90 5.93
CA PRO A 66 -15.58 5.48 5.59
C PRO A 66 -14.66 5.07 4.43
N ILE A 67 -14.20 6.03 3.64
CA ILE A 67 -13.38 5.80 2.44
C ILE A 67 -12.06 5.13 2.81
N GLY A 68 -11.34 5.66 3.79
CA GLY A 68 -10.09 5.07 4.26
C GLY A 68 -10.26 3.63 4.76
N TYR A 69 -11.34 3.40 5.50
CA TYR A 69 -11.68 2.05 6.00
C TYR A 69 -11.95 1.06 4.85
N VAL A 70 -12.77 1.45 3.87
CA VAL A 70 -13.12 0.58 2.72
C VAL A 70 -11.88 0.22 1.90
N PHE A 71 -11.02 1.19 1.59
CA PHE A 71 -9.78 0.92 0.87
C PHE A 71 -8.79 0.10 1.69
N GLY A 72 -8.66 0.38 2.98
CA GLY A 72 -7.81 -0.40 3.89
C GLY A 72 -8.26 -1.86 3.98
N LEU A 73 -9.56 -2.10 4.09
CA LEU A 73 -10.14 -3.45 4.07
C LEU A 73 -9.88 -4.15 2.74
N GLY A 74 -10.01 -3.45 1.61
CA GLY A 74 -9.68 -3.98 0.29
C GLY A 74 -8.23 -4.44 0.18
N VAL A 75 -7.29 -3.65 0.68
CA VAL A 75 -5.86 -4.01 0.74
C VAL A 75 -5.64 -5.24 1.62
N ALA A 76 -6.24 -5.29 2.82
CA ALA A 76 -6.12 -6.41 3.73
C ALA A 76 -6.67 -7.71 3.13
N MET A 77 -7.84 -7.65 2.47
CA MET A 77 -8.41 -8.80 1.77
C MET A 77 -7.54 -9.24 0.60
N GLY A 78 -7.03 -8.32 -0.20
CA GLY A 78 -6.13 -8.62 -1.31
C GLY A 78 -4.85 -9.32 -0.85
N LEU A 79 -4.25 -8.85 0.25
CA LEU A 79 -3.08 -9.50 0.86
C LEU A 79 -3.41 -10.90 1.40
N ALA A 80 -4.57 -11.07 2.06
CA ALA A 80 -4.99 -12.36 2.59
C ALA A 80 -5.21 -13.39 1.48
N VAL A 81 -5.93 -13.02 0.42
CA VAL A 81 -6.17 -13.89 -0.74
C VAL A 81 -4.84 -14.21 -1.44
N GLY A 82 -4.00 -13.21 -1.68
CA GLY A 82 -2.67 -13.40 -2.26
C GLY A 82 -1.81 -14.36 -1.44
N MET A 83 -1.82 -14.23 -0.11
CA MET A 83 -1.08 -15.14 0.79
C MET A 83 -1.58 -16.59 0.69
N ILE A 84 -2.90 -16.80 0.62
CA ILE A 84 -3.50 -18.14 0.48
C ILE A 84 -3.11 -18.77 -0.86
N VAL A 85 -3.21 -18.02 -1.95
CA VAL A 85 -2.85 -18.51 -3.29
C VAL A 85 -1.37 -18.87 -3.38
N VAL A 86 -0.49 -17.99 -2.91
CA VAL A 86 0.97 -18.26 -2.89
C VAL A 86 1.28 -19.47 -2.00
N TYR A 87 0.61 -19.56 -0.83
CA TYR A 87 0.76 -20.74 0.04
C TYR A 87 0.36 -22.02 -0.69
N GLN A 88 -0.77 -22.05 -1.41
CA GLN A 88 -1.22 -23.24 -2.15
C GLN A 88 -0.23 -23.63 -3.26
N ILE A 89 0.29 -22.66 -4.01
CA ILE A 89 1.26 -22.91 -5.08
C ILE A 89 2.53 -23.52 -4.48
N LEU A 90 3.13 -22.88 -3.48
CA LEU A 90 4.35 -23.37 -2.85
C LEU A 90 4.16 -24.71 -2.14
N PHE A 91 2.99 -24.93 -1.53
CA PHE A 91 2.67 -26.20 -0.89
C PHE A 91 2.57 -27.34 -1.91
N SER A 92 1.91 -27.11 -3.05
CA SER A 92 1.81 -28.08 -4.14
C SER A 92 3.18 -28.40 -4.72
N ASP A 93 3.97 -27.39 -5.02
CA ASP A 93 5.31 -27.54 -5.56
C ASP A 93 6.22 -28.38 -4.63
N VAL A 94 6.21 -28.06 -3.33
CA VAL A 94 6.99 -28.83 -2.35
C VAL A 94 6.48 -30.28 -2.26
N GLN A 95 5.18 -30.53 -2.40
CA GLN A 95 4.63 -31.91 -2.43
C GLN A 95 5.09 -32.68 -3.68
N ASP A 96 5.06 -32.05 -4.84
CA ASP A 96 5.47 -32.67 -6.10
C ASP A 96 6.95 -33.06 -6.09
N HIS A 97 7.79 -32.28 -5.42
CA HIS A 97 9.24 -32.52 -5.27
C HIS A 97 9.63 -33.22 -3.96
N LEU A 98 8.66 -33.80 -3.23
CA LEU A 98 8.90 -34.38 -1.91
C LEU A 98 9.97 -35.50 -1.92
N ARG A 99 10.01 -36.35 -2.97
CA ARG A 99 11.00 -37.40 -3.14
C ARG A 99 12.44 -36.85 -3.29
N GLU A 100 12.57 -35.75 -4.00
CA GLU A 100 13.86 -35.07 -4.17
C GLU A 100 14.33 -34.49 -2.84
N TYR A 101 13.46 -33.86 -2.08
CA TYR A 101 13.75 -33.34 -0.77
C TYR A 101 14.10 -34.45 0.23
N ALA A 102 13.42 -35.60 0.18
CA ALA A 102 13.74 -36.77 0.99
C ALA A 102 15.14 -37.32 0.65
N THR A 103 15.49 -37.41 -0.62
CA THR A 103 16.81 -37.83 -1.09
C THR A 103 17.92 -36.89 -0.62
N LEU A 104 17.71 -35.58 -0.72
CA LEU A 104 18.65 -34.58 -0.21
C LEU A 104 18.82 -34.70 1.30
N LYS A 105 17.77 -34.97 2.03
CA LYS A 105 17.81 -35.18 3.46
C LYS A 105 18.58 -36.46 3.86
N ALA A 106 18.41 -37.53 3.07
CA ALA A 106 19.17 -38.79 3.26
C ALA A 106 20.66 -38.60 2.97
N MET A 107 21.02 -37.68 2.09
CA MET A 107 22.42 -37.30 1.80
C MET A 107 23.02 -36.37 2.88
N GLY A 108 22.25 -36.01 3.94
CA GLY A 108 22.73 -35.22 5.07
C GLY A 108 22.44 -33.71 4.98
N TYR A 109 21.68 -33.25 4.01
CA TYR A 109 21.29 -31.84 3.96
C TYR A 109 20.31 -31.48 5.08
N THR A 110 20.53 -30.32 5.68
CA THR A 110 19.73 -29.86 6.82
C THR A 110 18.37 -29.30 6.38
N ASN A 111 17.39 -29.36 7.27
CA ASN A 111 16.08 -28.73 7.04
C ASN A 111 16.18 -27.23 6.75
N PHE A 112 17.24 -26.57 7.23
CA PHE A 112 17.51 -25.15 6.96
C PHE A 112 17.92 -24.92 5.51
N PHE A 113 18.68 -25.84 4.92
CA PHE A 113 19.03 -25.79 3.49
C PHE A 113 17.76 -25.87 2.62
N LEU A 114 16.90 -26.86 2.90
CA LEU A 114 15.64 -27.03 2.17
C LEU A 114 14.72 -25.79 2.31
N SER A 115 14.65 -25.22 3.51
CA SER A 115 13.89 -23.99 3.73
C SER A 115 14.43 -22.82 2.92
N ARG A 116 15.75 -22.71 2.75
CA ARG A 116 16.35 -21.67 1.90
C ARG A 116 16.02 -21.84 0.43
N VAL A 117 15.91 -23.08 -0.05
CA VAL A 117 15.52 -23.35 -1.45
C VAL A 117 14.12 -22.83 -1.72
N VAL A 118 13.13 -23.23 -0.90
CA VAL A 118 11.73 -22.80 -1.03
C VAL A 118 11.58 -21.29 -0.81
N LEU A 119 12.36 -20.70 0.09
CA LEU A 119 12.33 -19.26 0.29
C LEU A 119 12.89 -18.49 -0.92
N LYS A 120 13.94 -18.99 -1.56
CA LYS A 120 14.46 -18.40 -2.81
C LYS A 120 13.43 -18.48 -3.93
N GLU A 121 12.76 -19.59 -4.06
CA GLU A 121 11.66 -19.78 -5.01
C GLU A 121 10.53 -18.78 -4.76
N ALA A 122 10.08 -18.62 -3.50
CA ALA A 122 9.09 -17.65 -3.13
C ALA A 122 9.49 -16.20 -3.48
N VAL A 123 10.77 -15.84 -3.30
CA VAL A 123 11.30 -14.52 -3.67
C VAL A 123 11.36 -14.34 -5.19
N MET A 124 11.73 -15.39 -5.94
CA MET A 124 11.69 -15.36 -7.41
C MET A 124 10.28 -15.20 -7.93
N LEU A 125 9.31 -15.92 -7.36
CA LEU A 125 7.89 -15.81 -7.68
C LEU A 125 7.36 -14.40 -7.42
N ALA A 126 7.74 -13.81 -6.26
CA ALA A 126 7.42 -12.42 -5.95
C ALA A 126 8.00 -11.45 -6.99
N GLY A 127 9.26 -11.61 -7.38
CA GLY A 127 9.91 -10.76 -8.38
C GLY A 127 9.24 -10.82 -9.74
N VAL A 128 8.91 -12.02 -10.21
CA VAL A 128 8.20 -12.23 -11.48
C VAL A 128 6.78 -11.66 -11.43
N GLY A 129 6.08 -11.82 -10.31
CA GLY A 129 4.71 -11.35 -10.14
C GLY A 129 4.59 -9.83 -10.00
N VAL A 130 5.58 -9.17 -9.42
CA VAL A 130 5.58 -7.70 -9.22
C VAL A 130 5.64 -6.95 -10.55
N ILE A 131 6.36 -7.46 -11.55
CA ILE A 131 6.50 -6.78 -12.86
C ILE A 131 5.13 -6.56 -13.53
N PRO A 132 4.33 -7.60 -13.84
CA PRO A 132 2.99 -7.39 -14.40
C PRO A 132 2.06 -6.64 -13.47
N GLY A 133 2.19 -6.81 -12.14
CA GLY A 133 1.41 -6.08 -11.14
C GLY A 133 1.65 -4.57 -11.22
N ILE A 134 2.89 -4.12 -11.31
CA ILE A 134 3.23 -2.69 -11.48
C ILE A 134 2.73 -2.17 -12.82
N LEU A 135 2.87 -2.92 -13.92
CA LEU A 135 2.39 -2.51 -15.23
C LEU A 135 0.87 -2.31 -15.25
N LEU A 136 0.12 -3.26 -14.67
CA LEU A 136 -1.34 -3.15 -14.55
C LEU A 136 -1.73 -1.98 -13.64
N SER A 137 -1.05 -1.78 -12.53
CA SER A 137 -1.29 -0.64 -11.65
C SER A 137 -1.07 0.68 -12.38
N PHE A 138 0.01 0.81 -13.13
CA PHE A 138 0.29 2.02 -13.92
C PHE A 138 -0.83 2.30 -14.92
N LEU A 139 -1.33 1.27 -15.60
CA LEU A 139 -2.44 1.40 -16.54
C LEU A 139 -3.74 1.85 -15.85
N VAL A 140 -4.04 1.29 -14.68
CA VAL A 140 -5.21 1.70 -13.88
C VAL A 140 -5.07 3.13 -13.37
N TYR A 141 -3.88 3.53 -12.90
CA TYR A 141 -3.62 4.91 -12.46
C TYR A 141 -3.82 5.92 -13.58
N THR A 142 -3.30 5.66 -14.79
CA THR A 142 -3.47 6.56 -15.94
C THR A 142 -4.94 6.69 -16.34
N GLN A 143 -5.66 5.59 -16.46
CA GLN A 143 -7.09 5.63 -16.78
C GLN A 143 -7.93 6.34 -15.70
N SER A 144 -7.62 6.10 -14.43
CA SER A 144 -8.32 6.74 -13.31
C SER A 144 -8.06 8.26 -13.30
N SER A 145 -6.83 8.69 -13.56
CA SER A 145 -6.46 10.10 -13.64
C SER A 145 -7.19 10.81 -14.75
N GLU A 146 -7.30 10.21 -15.93
CA GLU A 146 -8.04 10.76 -17.08
C GLU A 146 -9.55 10.82 -16.81
N ALA A 147 -10.12 9.79 -16.21
CA ALA A 147 -11.56 9.70 -15.95
C ALA A 147 -12.04 10.66 -14.86
N THR A 148 -11.20 10.91 -13.84
CA THR A 148 -11.58 11.71 -12.66
C THR A 148 -11.01 13.12 -12.67
N ASN A 149 -10.08 13.44 -13.59
CA ASN A 149 -9.27 14.67 -13.57
C ASN A 149 -8.54 14.91 -12.23
N LEU A 150 -8.28 13.85 -11.47
CA LEU A 150 -7.50 13.89 -10.24
C LEU A 150 -6.05 13.50 -10.54
N PRO A 151 -5.05 14.20 -10.00
CA PRO A 151 -3.64 13.85 -10.17
C PRO A 151 -3.31 12.59 -9.33
N VAL A 152 -3.73 11.43 -9.82
CA VAL A 152 -3.42 10.13 -9.19
C VAL A 152 -2.12 9.62 -9.79
N GLU A 153 -1.04 9.69 -9.00
CA GLU A 153 0.29 9.28 -9.46
C GLU A 153 0.83 8.12 -8.63
N MET A 154 1.52 7.21 -9.30
CA MET A 154 2.24 6.13 -8.64
C MET A 154 3.60 6.64 -8.19
N THR A 155 3.77 6.86 -6.89
CA THR A 155 5.04 7.29 -6.33
C THR A 155 5.99 6.10 -6.16
N THR A 156 7.30 6.35 -6.30
CA THR A 156 8.34 5.33 -6.07
C THR A 156 8.25 4.72 -4.68
N GLU A 157 7.91 5.52 -3.68
CA GLU A 157 7.73 5.06 -2.30
C GLU A 157 6.61 4.00 -2.19
N ARG A 158 5.47 4.23 -2.84
CA ARG A 158 4.37 3.25 -2.89
C ARG A 158 4.76 1.99 -3.62
N ALA A 159 5.49 2.10 -4.73
CA ALA A 159 5.98 0.93 -5.47
C ALA A 159 6.93 0.08 -4.62
N VAL A 160 7.85 0.70 -3.90
CA VAL A 160 8.78 0.01 -2.97
C VAL A 160 8.01 -0.63 -1.81
N LEU A 161 7.04 0.06 -1.24
CA LEU A 161 6.20 -0.48 -0.16
C LEU A 161 5.45 -1.75 -0.63
N VAL A 162 4.82 -1.70 -1.81
CA VAL A 162 4.13 -2.86 -2.38
C VAL A 162 5.09 -4.02 -2.64
N LEU A 163 6.28 -3.75 -3.17
CA LEU A 163 7.32 -4.76 -3.37
C LEU A 163 7.70 -5.43 -2.04
N LEU A 164 7.96 -4.65 -1.00
CA LEU A 164 8.31 -5.18 0.32
C LEU A 164 7.18 -6.01 0.93
N LEU A 165 5.93 -5.54 0.82
CA LEU A 165 4.75 -6.29 1.28
C LEU A 165 4.58 -7.60 0.52
N THR A 166 4.80 -7.61 -0.80
CA THR A 166 4.73 -8.82 -1.63
C THR A 166 5.80 -9.83 -1.24
N ILE A 167 7.04 -9.39 -1.05
CA ILE A 167 8.14 -10.26 -0.60
C ILE A 167 7.83 -10.83 0.80
N ALA A 168 7.35 -10.01 1.73
CA ALA A 168 6.98 -10.45 3.06
C ALA A 168 5.84 -11.48 3.03
N MET A 169 4.81 -11.24 2.23
CA MET A 169 3.69 -12.16 2.03
C MET A 169 4.16 -13.51 1.48
N CYS A 170 5.00 -13.50 0.44
CA CYS A 170 5.57 -14.72 -0.15
C CYS A 170 6.46 -15.49 0.85
N ALA A 171 7.28 -14.77 1.62
CA ALA A 171 8.13 -15.38 2.65
C ALA A 171 7.31 -16.04 3.77
N ILE A 172 6.24 -15.38 4.24
CA ILE A 172 5.33 -15.94 5.24
C ILE A 172 4.64 -17.19 4.70
N SER A 173 4.12 -17.13 3.47
CA SER A 173 3.47 -18.27 2.79
C SER A 173 4.42 -19.46 2.65
N ALA A 174 5.67 -19.22 2.26
CA ALA A 174 6.70 -20.25 2.16
C ALA A 174 6.99 -20.91 3.52
N MET A 175 7.11 -20.11 4.59
CA MET A 175 7.33 -20.63 5.93
C MET A 175 6.15 -21.48 6.42
N LEU A 176 4.92 -21.08 6.12
CA LEU A 176 3.72 -21.84 6.47
C LEU A 176 3.62 -23.15 5.69
N ALA A 177 3.92 -23.15 4.39
CA ALA A 177 3.96 -24.34 3.56
C ALA A 177 4.98 -25.36 4.10
N LEU A 178 6.18 -24.92 4.43
CA LEU A 178 7.23 -25.75 5.01
C LEU A 178 6.87 -26.29 6.41
N ARG A 179 6.21 -25.50 7.25
CA ARG A 179 5.78 -25.97 8.57
C ARG A 179 4.80 -27.13 8.45
N LYS A 180 3.81 -27.02 7.58
CA LYS A 180 2.80 -28.07 7.38
C LYS A 180 3.44 -29.35 6.82
N LEU A 181 4.40 -29.19 5.91
CA LEU A 181 5.11 -30.35 5.35
C LEU A 181 5.97 -31.09 6.40
N ARG A 182 6.61 -30.36 7.31
CA ARG A 182 7.40 -30.96 8.40
C ARG A 182 6.56 -31.75 9.41
N SER A 183 5.27 -31.41 9.53
CA SER A 183 4.33 -32.12 10.43
C SER A 183 3.65 -33.30 9.73
N ALA A 184 3.75 -33.45 8.41
CA ALA A 184 3.31 -34.64 7.71
C ALA A 184 4.33 -35.77 7.95
N ASP A 185 3.83 -36.94 8.37
CA ASP A 185 4.64 -38.07 8.76
C ASP A 185 5.37 -38.66 7.54
N PRO A 186 6.73 -38.76 7.56
CA PRO A 186 7.47 -39.36 6.45
C PRO A 186 7.06 -40.83 6.14
N ALA A 187 6.38 -41.49 7.10
CA ALA A 187 5.95 -42.87 6.96
C ALA A 187 4.76 -43.07 5.98
N GLU A 188 4.03 -42.01 5.63
CA GLU A 188 2.93 -42.08 4.65
C GLU A 188 3.42 -42.01 3.19
N VAL A 189 4.72 -41.75 2.96
CA VAL A 189 5.31 -41.55 1.61
C VAL A 189 5.99 -42.80 1.09
N PHE A 190 6.15 -43.83 1.93
CA PHE A 190 6.69 -45.16 1.58
C PHE A 190 5.64 -46.22 1.86
#